data_e7d2a53286caed0e21586522fb18bafa
#
_entry.id   e7d2a53286caed0e21586522fb18bafa
#
_cell.length_a   1.000
_cell.length_b   1.000
_cell.length_c   1.000
_cell.angle_alpha   90.00
_cell.angle_beta   90.00
_cell.angle_gamma   90.00
#
_symmetry.space_group_name_H-M   'P 1'
#
loop_
_entity.id
_entity.type
_entity.pdbx_description
1 polymer ?
#
loop_
_entity_poly.entity_id
_entity_poly.type
_entity_poly.pdbx_seq_one_letter_code
_entity_poly.pdbx_strand_id
1 'polypeptide(L)'
;MENTNVLFDRKRLVRLIVPLIVEQVLAVTVGMADMVMVSGAGETAVSEISLVNTICVLLIVIFTSMASGGSVVGAQFLGSGDKKTACHAAEQLVMICGLIALVICGISFFGNRWILRVVYGSAEEQVMAYAVEYFFITSLSFPFLGLSLIH
;
A
#
# COMPACT_ATOMS: atom_id res chain seq x y z
N MET A 1 -42.90 -9.71 19.61
CA MET A 1 -42.13 -9.94 18.37
C MET A 1 -41.12 -8.82 18.29
N GLU A 2 -39.91 -9.11 18.71
CA GLU A 2 -38.79 -8.17 18.86
C GLU A 2 -38.27 -7.80 17.47
N ASN A 3 -38.48 -6.55 17.07
CA ASN A 3 -37.84 -5.97 15.89
C ASN A 3 -36.35 -5.86 16.18
N THR A 4 -35.64 -6.95 15.93
CA THR A 4 -34.20 -6.89 15.78
C THR A 4 -33.91 -5.96 14.61
N ASN A 5 -33.54 -4.72 14.89
CA ASN A 5 -32.98 -3.80 13.95
C ASN A 5 -31.72 -4.45 13.34
N VAL A 6 -31.90 -5.17 12.25
CA VAL A 6 -30.80 -5.72 11.47
C VAL A 6 -30.10 -4.49 10.86
N LEU A 7 -29.02 -4.05 11.51
CA LEU A 7 -28.20 -2.89 11.12
C LEU A 7 -27.73 -2.99 9.66
N PHE A 8 -27.73 -4.20 9.08
CA PHE A 8 -27.33 -4.45 7.70
C PHE A 8 -28.39 -5.28 6.96
N ASP A 9 -29.15 -4.63 6.09
CA ASP A 9 -30.01 -5.30 5.13
C ASP A 9 -29.13 -6.07 4.10
N ARG A 10 -29.56 -7.32 3.74
CA ARG A 10 -28.87 -8.17 2.77
C ARG A 10 -28.51 -7.44 1.47
N LYS A 11 -29.41 -6.56 0.97
CA LYS A 11 -29.16 -5.76 -0.23
C LYS A 11 -28.02 -4.77 -0.04
N ARG A 12 -27.92 -4.14 1.12
CA ARG A 12 -26.82 -3.21 1.43
C ARG A 12 -25.49 -3.96 1.55
N LEU A 13 -25.50 -5.12 2.18
CA LEU A 13 -24.31 -5.97 2.34
C LEU A 13 -23.78 -6.45 1.00
N VAL A 14 -24.63 -6.95 0.11
CA VAL A 14 -24.25 -7.36 -1.25
C VAL A 14 -23.71 -6.19 -2.05
N ARG A 15 -24.34 -5.00 -1.97
CA ARG A 15 -23.87 -3.79 -2.65
C ARG A 15 -22.49 -3.32 -2.20
N LEU A 16 -22.08 -3.62 -0.97
CA LEU A 16 -20.74 -3.31 -0.45
C LEU A 16 -19.74 -4.41 -0.81
N ILE A 17 -20.12 -5.67 -0.72
CA ILE A 17 -19.22 -6.81 -0.94
C ILE A 17 -18.87 -6.98 -2.42
N VAL A 18 -19.82 -6.82 -3.34
CA VAL A 18 -19.59 -7.03 -4.78
C VAL A 18 -18.48 -6.11 -5.34
N PRO A 19 -18.48 -4.79 -5.09
CA PRO A 19 -17.37 -3.93 -5.54
C PRO A 19 -16.02 -4.34 -4.97
N LEU A 20 -15.96 -4.72 -3.69
CA LEU A 20 -14.72 -5.16 -3.04
C LEU A 20 -14.18 -6.47 -3.67
N ILE A 21 -15.06 -7.41 -4.01
CA ILE A 21 -14.65 -8.64 -4.70
C ILE A 21 -14.13 -8.30 -6.09
N VAL A 22 -14.81 -7.44 -6.84
CA VAL A 22 -14.38 -7.01 -8.18
C VAL A 22 -13.01 -6.31 -8.10
N GLU A 23 -12.81 -5.43 -7.14
CA GLU A 23 -11.53 -4.76 -6.90
C GLU A 23 -10.42 -5.77 -6.63
N GLN A 24 -10.65 -6.75 -5.75
CA GLN A 24 -9.66 -7.78 -5.44
C GLN A 24 -9.33 -8.67 -6.65
N VAL A 25 -10.34 -9.07 -7.42
CA VAL A 25 -10.14 -9.85 -8.65
C VAL A 25 -9.29 -9.06 -9.65
N LEU A 26 -9.59 -7.77 -9.85
CA LEU A 26 -8.81 -6.89 -10.73
C LEU A 26 -7.37 -6.74 -10.22
N ALA A 27 -7.16 -6.50 -8.93
CA ALA A 27 -5.84 -6.36 -8.34
C ALA A 27 -4.98 -7.63 -8.53
N VAL A 28 -5.56 -8.81 -8.29
CA VAL A 28 -4.88 -10.10 -8.52
C VAL A 28 -4.58 -10.31 -10.00
N THR A 29 -5.51 -9.96 -10.89
CA THR A 29 -5.32 -10.10 -12.34
C THR A 29 -4.19 -9.21 -12.84
N VAL A 30 -4.13 -7.96 -12.39
CA VAL A 30 -3.04 -7.03 -12.72
C VAL A 30 -1.71 -7.56 -12.21
N GLY A 31 -1.64 -8.02 -10.94
CA GLY A 31 -0.43 -8.62 -10.39
C GLY A 31 0.05 -9.86 -11.15
N MET A 32 -0.87 -10.72 -11.61
CA MET A 32 -0.53 -11.85 -12.49
C MET A 32 0.02 -11.39 -13.84
N ALA A 33 -0.59 -10.38 -14.46
CA ALA A 33 -0.12 -9.81 -15.72
C ALA A 33 1.29 -9.24 -15.58
N ASP A 34 1.54 -8.47 -14.51
CA ASP A 34 2.88 -7.93 -14.21
C ASP A 34 3.92 -9.05 -14.07
N MET A 35 3.58 -10.12 -13.34
CA MET A 35 4.48 -11.26 -13.17
C MET A 35 4.82 -11.96 -14.49
N VAL A 36 3.83 -12.12 -15.40
CA VAL A 36 4.04 -12.69 -16.74
C VAL A 36 4.92 -11.76 -17.59
N MET A 37 4.68 -10.46 -17.53
CA MET A 37 5.49 -9.49 -18.28
C MET A 37 6.94 -9.49 -17.81
N VAL A 38 7.17 -9.51 -16.51
CA VAL A 38 8.51 -9.54 -15.91
C VAL A 38 9.24 -10.85 -16.23
N SER A 39 8.55 -11.99 -16.18
CA SER A 39 9.16 -13.30 -16.51
C SER A 39 9.67 -13.38 -17.95
N GLY A 40 9.05 -12.63 -18.86
CA GLY A 40 9.51 -12.53 -20.26
C GLY A 40 10.81 -11.73 -20.44
N ALA A 41 11.21 -10.94 -19.45
CA ALA A 41 12.43 -10.10 -19.52
C ALA A 41 13.73 -10.84 -19.09
N GLY A 42 13.63 -12.09 -18.63
CA GLY A 42 14.76 -12.94 -18.22
C GLY A 42 14.99 -13.03 -16.71
N GLU A 43 15.81 -14.01 -16.31
CA GLU A 43 16.04 -14.35 -14.89
C GLU A 43 16.64 -13.17 -14.09
N THR A 44 17.52 -12.40 -14.71
CA THR A 44 18.16 -11.24 -14.06
C THR A 44 17.12 -10.18 -13.70
N ALA A 45 16.25 -9.83 -14.64
CA ALA A 45 15.19 -8.85 -14.41
C ALA A 45 14.19 -9.32 -13.34
N VAL A 46 13.85 -10.60 -13.30
CA VAL A 46 12.98 -11.17 -12.25
C VAL A 46 13.62 -11.02 -10.88
N SER A 47 14.94 -11.27 -10.77
CA SER A 47 15.67 -11.12 -9.51
C SER A 47 15.69 -9.67 -9.01
N GLU A 48 15.98 -8.72 -9.89
CA GLU A 48 16.02 -7.28 -9.61
C GLU A 48 14.67 -6.75 -9.08
N ILE A 49 13.61 -7.07 -9.81
CA ILE A 49 12.25 -6.66 -9.47
C ILE A 49 11.80 -7.31 -8.16
N SER A 50 12.14 -8.59 -7.95
CA SER A 50 11.81 -9.31 -6.72
C SER A 50 12.43 -8.67 -5.48
N LEU A 51 13.69 -8.21 -5.56
CA LEU A 51 14.37 -7.51 -4.48
C LEU A 51 13.62 -6.22 -4.09
N VAL A 52 13.35 -5.38 -5.08
CA VAL A 52 12.64 -4.11 -4.85
C VAL A 52 11.20 -4.37 -4.40
N ASN A 53 10.51 -5.35 -4.99
CA ASN A 53 9.15 -5.71 -4.65
C ASN A 53 9.01 -6.11 -3.17
N THR A 54 9.99 -6.81 -2.61
CA THR A 54 9.99 -7.17 -1.19
C THR A 54 9.96 -5.93 -0.29
N ILE A 55 10.73 -4.90 -0.63
CA ILE A 55 10.72 -3.61 0.09
C ILE A 55 9.38 -2.91 -0.11
N CYS A 56 8.84 -2.90 -1.33
CA CYS A 56 7.54 -2.30 -1.63
C CYS A 56 6.41 -2.98 -0.84
N VAL A 57 6.39 -4.30 -0.76
CA VAL A 57 5.39 -5.06 0.02
C VAL A 57 5.46 -4.68 1.50
N LEU A 58 6.66 -4.56 2.07
CA LEU A 58 6.84 -4.12 3.45
C LEU A 58 6.22 -2.73 3.67
N LEU A 59 6.47 -1.79 2.78
CA LEU A 59 5.92 -0.43 2.86
C LEU A 59 4.40 -0.42 2.70
N ILE A 60 3.87 -1.20 1.76
CA ILE A 60 2.42 -1.36 1.58
C ILE A 60 1.77 -1.88 2.86
N VAL A 61 2.34 -2.89 3.51
CA VAL A 61 1.82 -3.44 4.77
C VAL A 61 1.81 -2.38 5.87
N ILE A 62 2.87 -1.58 5.99
CA ILE A 62 2.94 -0.48 6.97
C ILE A 62 1.82 0.54 6.70
N PHE A 63 1.69 1.05 5.47
CA PHE A 63 0.66 2.03 5.13
C PHE A 63 -0.75 1.48 5.28
N THR A 64 -0.99 0.23 4.85
CA THR A 64 -2.29 -0.42 5.00
C THR A 64 -2.67 -0.60 6.48
N SER A 65 -1.71 -0.95 7.32
CA SER A 65 -1.93 -1.07 8.77
C SER A 65 -2.30 0.28 9.40
N MET A 66 -1.62 1.36 8.99
CA MET A 66 -1.93 2.71 9.45
C MET A 66 -3.30 3.17 8.99
N ALA A 67 -3.62 2.96 7.70
CA ALA A 67 -4.91 3.30 7.12
C ALA A 67 -6.06 2.53 7.82
N SER A 68 -5.87 1.22 8.05
CA SER A 68 -6.84 0.38 8.75
C SER A 68 -7.05 0.84 10.20
N GLY A 69 -5.98 1.13 10.93
CA GLY A 69 -6.07 1.66 12.29
C GLY A 69 -6.81 3.00 12.35
N GLY A 70 -6.50 3.91 11.44
CA GLY A 70 -7.16 5.21 11.35
C GLY A 70 -8.63 5.11 10.96
N SER A 71 -8.98 4.22 10.04
CA SER A 71 -10.36 3.99 9.64
C SER A 71 -11.24 3.46 10.78
N VAL A 72 -10.69 2.59 11.63
CA VAL A 72 -11.39 2.10 12.82
C VAL A 72 -11.68 3.24 13.80
N VAL A 73 -10.71 4.11 14.06
CA VAL A 73 -10.89 5.27 14.93
C VAL A 73 -11.94 6.24 14.35
N GLY A 74 -11.84 6.54 13.06
CA GLY A 74 -12.83 7.38 12.37
C GLY A 74 -14.24 6.81 12.42
N ALA A 75 -14.38 5.49 12.21
CA ALA A 75 -15.67 4.80 12.29
C ALA A 75 -16.27 4.83 13.70
N GLN A 76 -15.48 4.74 14.76
CA GLN A 76 -15.96 4.84 16.14
C GLN A 76 -16.52 6.24 16.44
N PHE A 77 -15.82 7.32 16.06
CA PHE A 77 -16.34 8.68 16.22
C PHE A 77 -17.58 8.95 15.38
N LEU A 78 -17.60 8.41 14.16
CA LEU A 78 -18.78 8.52 13.30
C LEU A 78 -19.98 7.77 13.89
N GLY A 79 -19.76 6.59 14.46
CA GLY A 79 -20.78 5.77 15.13
C GLY A 79 -21.34 6.41 16.41
N SER A 80 -20.52 7.17 17.13
CA SER A 80 -20.97 7.96 18.31
C SER A 80 -21.69 9.27 17.94
N GLY A 81 -21.77 9.60 16.66
CA GLY A 81 -22.41 10.83 16.16
C GLY A 81 -21.51 12.07 16.15
N ASP A 82 -20.28 11.96 16.61
CA ASP A 82 -19.30 13.06 16.62
C ASP A 82 -18.56 13.15 15.28
N LYS A 83 -19.25 13.70 14.29
CA LYS A 83 -18.71 13.92 12.94
C LYS A 83 -17.50 14.86 12.94
N LYS A 84 -17.44 15.82 13.86
CA LYS A 84 -16.35 16.80 13.88
C LYS A 84 -15.05 16.15 14.28
N THR A 85 -15.07 15.32 15.33
CA THR A 85 -13.89 14.57 15.76
C THR A 85 -13.50 13.50 14.74
N ALA A 86 -14.48 12.86 14.06
CA ALA A 86 -14.20 11.94 12.96
C ALA A 86 -13.43 12.60 11.80
N CYS A 87 -13.86 13.80 11.37
CA CYS A 87 -13.14 14.56 10.34
C CYS A 87 -11.72 14.94 10.77
N HIS A 88 -11.55 15.40 12.01
CA HIS A 88 -10.23 15.71 12.55
C HIS A 88 -9.31 14.49 12.61
N ALA A 89 -9.83 13.33 12.99
CA ALA A 89 -9.06 12.08 12.99
C ALA A 89 -8.62 11.69 11.57
N ALA A 90 -9.51 11.85 10.57
CA ALA A 90 -9.18 11.60 9.17
C ALA A 90 -8.11 12.56 8.63
N GLU A 91 -8.22 13.86 8.93
CA GLU A 91 -7.20 14.86 8.55
C GLU A 91 -5.83 14.54 9.15
N GLN A 92 -5.78 14.19 10.43
CA GLN A 92 -4.54 13.80 11.10
C GLN A 92 -3.96 12.54 10.50
N LEU A 93 -4.77 11.53 10.18
CA LEU A 93 -4.32 10.32 9.53
C LEU A 93 -3.65 10.61 8.19
N VAL A 94 -4.31 11.39 7.32
CA VAL A 94 -3.77 11.78 6.01
C VAL A 94 -2.46 12.54 6.17
N MET A 95 -2.40 13.47 7.11
CA MET A 95 -1.19 14.27 7.37
C MET A 95 -0.02 13.39 7.84
N ILE A 96 -0.26 12.51 8.81
CA ILE A 96 0.78 11.63 9.37
C ILE A 96 1.26 10.64 8.30
N CYS A 97 0.35 9.97 7.59
CA CYS A 97 0.72 9.04 6.54
C CYS A 97 1.43 9.73 5.37
N GLY A 98 0.99 10.93 4.99
CA GLY A 98 1.66 11.74 3.98
C GLY A 98 3.08 12.14 4.40
N LEU A 99 3.26 12.56 5.65
CA LEU A 99 4.57 12.89 6.19
C LEU A 99 5.50 11.67 6.21
N ILE A 100 5.01 10.54 6.69
CA ILE A 100 5.78 9.27 6.71
C ILE A 100 6.14 8.85 5.29
N ALA A 101 5.20 8.93 4.35
CA ALA A 101 5.46 8.61 2.95
C ALA A 101 6.53 9.51 2.32
N LEU A 102 6.52 10.80 2.63
CA LEU A 102 7.56 11.75 2.19
C LEU A 102 8.92 11.45 2.81
N VAL A 103 8.96 11.11 4.10
CA VAL A 103 10.20 10.73 4.80
C VAL A 103 10.78 9.45 4.18
N ILE A 104 9.94 8.43 3.97
CA ILE A 104 10.35 7.17 3.34
C ILE A 104 10.83 7.42 1.90
N CYS A 105 10.12 8.24 1.13
CA CYS A 105 10.53 8.65 -0.21
C CYS A 105 11.92 9.33 -0.18
N GLY A 106 12.14 10.27 0.74
CA GLY A 106 13.43 10.95 0.91
C GLY A 106 14.55 9.99 1.27
N ILE A 107 14.33 9.09 2.23
CA ILE A 107 15.31 8.08 2.65
C ILE A 107 15.60 7.13 1.48
N SER A 108 14.59 6.69 0.75
CA SER A 108 14.74 5.82 -0.41
C SER A 108 15.47 6.50 -1.55
N PHE A 109 15.21 7.79 -1.77
CA PHE A 109 15.82 8.57 -2.84
C PHE A 109 17.33 8.82 -2.60
N PHE A 110 17.69 9.22 -1.39
CA PHE A 110 19.09 9.49 -1.03
C PHE A 110 19.87 8.25 -0.61
N GLY A 111 19.18 7.26 -0.05
CA GLY A 111 19.77 6.05 0.53
C GLY A 111 19.60 4.77 -0.30
N ASN A 112 19.08 4.84 -1.54
CA ASN A 112 18.71 3.68 -2.35
C ASN A 112 19.84 2.64 -2.44
N ARG A 113 21.05 3.06 -2.76
CA ARG A 113 22.23 2.20 -2.89
C ARG A 113 22.68 1.60 -1.56
N TRP A 114 22.54 2.36 -0.48
CA TRP A 114 22.89 1.90 0.86
C TRP A 114 21.86 0.90 1.39
N ILE A 115 20.57 1.19 1.22
CA ILE A 115 19.46 0.31 1.63
C ILE A 115 19.57 -1.05 0.94
N LEU A 116 19.71 -1.05 -0.38
CA LEU A 116 19.81 -2.29 -1.15
C LEU A 116 21.09 -3.07 -0.78
N ARG A 117 22.21 -2.39 -0.52
CA ARG A 117 23.45 -3.03 -0.08
C ARG A 117 23.36 -3.64 1.31
N VAL A 118 22.67 -2.97 2.24
CA VAL A 118 22.49 -3.50 3.61
C VAL A 118 21.53 -4.70 3.59
N VAL A 119 20.48 -4.65 2.78
CA VAL A 119 19.46 -5.71 2.73
C VAL A 119 19.93 -6.89 1.87
N TYR A 120 20.65 -6.61 0.79
CA TYR A 120 20.99 -7.61 -0.24
C TYR A 120 22.48 -7.59 -0.63
N GLY A 121 23.37 -7.40 0.34
CA GLY A 121 24.81 -7.23 0.15
C GLY A 121 25.56 -8.34 -0.60
N SER A 122 24.92 -9.49 -0.85
CA SER A 122 25.44 -10.63 -1.60
C SER A 122 24.92 -10.73 -3.05
N ALA A 123 24.12 -9.76 -3.52
CA ALA A 123 23.63 -9.79 -4.91
C ALA A 123 24.73 -9.41 -5.89
N GLU A 124 24.69 -10.00 -7.11
CA GLU A 124 25.61 -9.66 -8.19
C GLU A 124 25.59 -8.16 -8.50
N GLU A 125 26.75 -7.61 -8.84
CA GLU A 125 26.93 -6.15 -9.04
C GLU A 125 26.06 -5.60 -10.16
N GLN A 126 25.79 -6.40 -11.20
CA GLN A 126 24.89 -6.04 -12.29
C GLN A 126 23.43 -5.97 -11.84
N VAL A 127 22.96 -6.98 -11.09
CA VAL A 127 21.62 -7.01 -10.50
C VAL A 127 21.40 -5.82 -9.57
N MET A 128 22.42 -5.49 -8.77
CA MET A 128 22.39 -4.36 -7.85
C MET A 128 22.26 -3.01 -8.58
N ALA A 129 22.93 -2.83 -9.72
CA ALA A 129 22.89 -1.58 -10.46
C ALA A 129 21.47 -1.30 -11.02
N TYR A 130 20.84 -2.30 -11.62
CA TYR A 130 19.49 -2.16 -12.15
C TYR A 130 18.43 -2.09 -11.03
N ALA A 131 18.62 -2.83 -9.94
CA ALA A 131 17.74 -2.75 -8.77
C ALA A 131 17.74 -1.34 -8.16
N VAL A 132 18.88 -0.67 -8.11
CA VAL A 132 19.01 0.73 -7.66
C VAL A 132 18.21 1.68 -8.55
N GLU A 133 18.32 1.53 -9.86
CA GLU A 133 17.61 2.37 -10.84
C GLU A 133 16.08 2.14 -10.74
N TYR A 134 15.66 0.89 -10.69
CA TYR A 134 14.24 0.54 -10.52
C TYR A 134 13.68 1.03 -9.18
N PHE A 135 14.43 0.87 -8.09
CA PHE A 135 14.04 1.35 -6.77
C PHE A 135 13.93 2.87 -6.70
N PHE A 136 14.83 3.57 -7.40
CA PHE A 136 14.78 5.03 -7.51
C PHE A 136 13.46 5.51 -8.17
N ILE A 137 13.08 4.89 -9.29
CA ILE A 137 11.82 5.21 -9.98
C ILE A 137 10.62 4.86 -9.10
N THR A 138 10.65 3.68 -8.48
CA THR A 138 9.57 3.20 -7.62
C THR A 138 9.41 4.04 -6.36
N SER A 139 10.49 4.56 -5.78
CA SER A 139 10.45 5.42 -4.58
C SER A 139 9.68 6.70 -4.80
N LEU A 140 9.65 7.21 -6.04
CA LEU A 140 8.87 8.38 -6.41
C LEU A 140 7.36 8.13 -6.35
N SER A 141 6.93 6.88 -6.44
CA SER A 141 5.52 6.49 -6.33
C SER A 141 5.03 6.36 -4.87
N PHE A 142 5.92 6.26 -3.89
CA PHE A 142 5.55 6.02 -2.48
C PHE A 142 4.60 7.07 -1.88
N PRO A 143 4.76 8.39 -2.11
CA PRO A 143 3.81 9.37 -1.61
C PRO A 143 2.40 9.16 -2.18
N PHE A 144 2.30 8.84 -3.47
CA PHE A 144 1.02 8.58 -4.13
C PHE A 144 0.39 7.27 -3.62
N LEU A 145 1.20 6.25 -3.42
CA LEU A 145 0.77 4.97 -2.86
C LEU A 145 0.25 5.13 -1.43
N GLY A 146 0.97 5.87 -0.57
CA GLY A 146 0.52 6.15 0.79
C GLY A 146 -0.82 6.89 0.82
N LEU A 147 -1.00 7.92 -0.02
CA LEU A 147 -2.25 8.66 -0.12
C LEU A 147 -3.39 7.81 -0.71
N SER A 148 -3.10 6.96 -1.69
CA SER A 148 -4.09 6.06 -2.30
C SER A 148 -4.64 5.04 -1.31
N LEU A 149 -3.82 4.51 -0.42
CA LEU A 149 -4.23 3.51 0.57
C LEU A 149 -5.11 4.10 1.69
N ILE A 150 -5.05 5.42 1.90
CA ILE A 150 -5.88 6.12 2.89
C ILE A 150 -7.25 6.50 2.31
N HIS A 151 -7.34 6.69 1.00
CA HIS A 151 -8.56 7.09 0.33
C HIS A 151 -9.63 5.99 0.39
#